data_ca160232f5e9aeeba61e46ff4dde46ef
#
_entry.id   ca160232f5e9aeeba61e46ff4dde46ef
#
_cell.length_a   1.000
_cell.length_b   1.000
_cell.length_c   1.000
_cell.angle_alpha   90.00
_cell.angle_beta   90.00
_cell.angle_gamma   90.00
#
_symmetry.space_group_name_H-M   'P 1'
#
loop_
_entity.id
_entity.type
_entity.pdbx_description
1 polymer ?
#
loop_
_entity_poly.entity_id
_entity_poly.type
_entity_poly.pdbx_seq_one_letter_code
_entity_poly.pdbx_strand_id
1 'polypeptide(L)'
;MKATAAVVGALLGCSHAGAAVFEFHGSARSLDDDRPIYQEHHAVSGTCESGVFVPEQHRVDYLRASDDTGFASKQLTYRQSVQLPEVDFHQPEFNERLEISYPGANTLDITWQKPSSETAMVELRFGSKLVVDAGFDQFVRANWAAVTSGNSVEFDFLAPTRGDYYGFVLEPGPKNRVDADIVLQIRPTSLMLRVLVDPIVLGYNRQGALTHYLGLTNIRKNADANHTAAINYRVIRYPECELTD
;
A
#
# COMPACT_ATOMS: atom_id res chain seq x y z
N MET A 1 35.07 58.67 -23.16
CA MET A 1 34.16 57.53 -23.43
C MET A 1 34.22 56.61 -22.22
N LYS A 2 33.17 56.58 -21.40
CA LYS A 2 33.08 55.70 -20.20
C LYS A 2 32.15 54.56 -20.56
N ALA A 3 32.64 53.33 -20.55
CA ALA A 3 31.85 52.11 -20.77
C ALA A 3 31.27 51.65 -19.42
N THR A 4 29.95 51.58 -19.32
CA THR A 4 29.22 51.08 -18.16
C THR A 4 28.94 49.60 -18.40
N ALA A 5 29.53 48.72 -17.58
CA ALA A 5 29.26 47.30 -17.62
C ALA A 5 28.00 47.00 -16.77
N ALA A 6 26.96 46.46 -17.39
CA ALA A 6 25.78 45.96 -16.71
C ALA A 6 26.02 44.53 -16.22
N VAL A 7 25.97 44.34 -14.92
CA VAL A 7 25.99 42.99 -14.27
C VAL A 7 24.56 42.47 -14.27
N VAL A 8 24.31 41.45 -15.08
CA VAL A 8 23.03 40.67 -15.02
C VAL A 8 23.17 39.62 -13.92
N GLY A 9 22.55 39.85 -12.78
CA GLY A 9 22.43 38.84 -11.71
C GLY A 9 21.38 37.79 -12.06
N ALA A 10 21.80 36.55 -12.31
CA ALA A 10 20.91 35.41 -12.41
C ALA A 10 20.39 35.01 -11.03
N LEU A 11 19.13 35.29 -10.77
CA LEU A 11 18.43 34.77 -9.60
C LEU A 11 18.18 33.26 -9.80
N LEU A 12 19.02 32.43 -9.18
CA LEU A 12 18.77 31.01 -9.01
C LEU A 12 17.61 30.87 -8.00
N GLY A 13 16.41 30.64 -8.51
CA GLY A 13 15.25 30.26 -7.72
C GLY A 13 15.49 28.89 -7.13
N CYS A 14 15.82 28.80 -5.83
CA CYS A 14 15.73 27.55 -5.08
C CYS A 14 14.26 27.17 -5.02
N SER A 15 13.82 26.25 -5.88
CA SER A 15 12.55 25.53 -5.71
C SER A 15 12.69 24.70 -4.42
N HIS A 16 12.10 25.15 -3.33
CA HIS A 16 11.89 24.31 -2.18
C HIS A 16 10.88 23.26 -2.60
N ALA A 17 11.33 22.01 -2.77
CA ALA A 17 10.44 20.86 -2.86
C ALA A 17 9.73 20.76 -1.50
N GLY A 18 8.52 21.34 -1.43
CA GLY A 18 7.65 21.16 -0.28
C GLY A 18 7.28 19.68 -0.18
N ALA A 19 7.17 19.14 1.04
CA ALA A 19 6.68 17.78 1.24
C ALA A 19 5.28 17.67 0.64
N ALA A 20 5.11 16.79 -0.36
CA ALA A 20 3.82 16.47 -0.94
C ALA A 20 3.07 15.52 0.02
N VAL A 21 1.75 15.71 0.16
CA VAL A 21 0.94 14.90 1.08
C VAL A 21 -0.28 14.34 0.33
N PHE A 22 -0.49 13.05 0.48
CA PHE A 22 -1.66 12.33 0.00
C PHE A 22 -2.42 11.74 1.19
N GLU A 23 -3.67 12.15 1.39
CA GLU A 23 -4.50 11.70 2.51
C GLU A 23 -5.80 11.07 2.00
N PHE A 24 -6.17 9.94 2.56
CA PHE A 24 -7.43 9.26 2.24
C PHE A 24 -7.92 8.44 3.43
N HIS A 25 -9.23 8.25 3.51
CA HIS A 25 -9.89 7.47 4.55
C HIS A 25 -10.62 6.28 3.95
N GLY A 26 -10.51 5.12 4.60
CA GLY A 26 -11.20 3.89 4.27
C GLY A 26 -12.29 3.57 5.28
N SER A 27 -13.42 3.06 4.81
CA SER A 27 -14.49 2.53 5.65
C SER A 27 -14.68 1.05 5.32
N ALA A 28 -14.32 0.18 6.26
CA ALA A 28 -14.34 -1.27 6.10
C ALA A 28 -15.66 -1.89 6.57
N ARG A 29 -16.23 -2.74 5.74
CA ARG A 29 -17.40 -3.57 6.04
C ARG A 29 -17.04 -5.05 5.85
N SER A 30 -17.58 -5.90 6.72
CA SER A 30 -17.41 -7.35 6.65
C SER A 30 -18.02 -7.90 5.35
N LEU A 31 -17.29 -8.76 4.64
CA LEU A 31 -17.85 -9.49 3.50
C LEU A 31 -18.80 -10.63 3.93
N ASP A 32 -18.76 -11.05 5.20
CA ASP A 32 -19.63 -12.12 5.71
C ASP A 32 -21.06 -11.64 5.96
N ASP A 33 -21.24 -10.41 6.51
CA ASP A 33 -22.54 -9.94 7.03
C ASP A 33 -22.78 -8.43 6.81
N ASP A 34 -21.96 -7.78 6.03
CA ASP A 34 -22.01 -6.35 5.66
C ASP A 34 -22.01 -5.37 6.84
N ARG A 35 -21.59 -5.79 8.05
CA ARG A 35 -21.47 -4.90 9.20
C ARG A 35 -20.26 -4.00 9.10
N PRO A 36 -20.32 -2.72 9.53
CA PRO A 36 -19.14 -1.89 9.71
C PRO A 36 -18.16 -2.56 10.68
N ILE A 37 -16.86 -2.59 10.32
CA ILE A 37 -15.81 -3.22 11.15
C ILE A 37 -14.91 -2.14 11.71
N TYR A 38 -14.28 -1.35 10.84
CA TYR A 38 -13.31 -0.32 11.22
C TYR A 38 -13.20 0.76 10.14
N GLN A 39 -12.49 1.82 10.48
CA GLN A 39 -12.06 2.87 9.55
C GLN A 39 -10.54 2.87 9.46
N GLU A 40 -10.01 3.34 8.33
CA GLU A 40 -8.58 3.55 8.09
C GLU A 40 -8.35 5.03 7.78
N HIS A 41 -7.42 5.66 8.50
CA HIS A 41 -6.95 7.00 8.18
C HIS A 41 -5.52 6.92 7.68
N HIS A 42 -5.34 7.20 6.40
CA HIS A 42 -4.07 7.15 5.72
C HIS A 42 -3.50 8.54 5.52
N ALA A 43 -2.24 8.73 5.91
CA ALA A 43 -1.45 9.92 5.64
C ALA A 43 -0.12 9.50 5.01
N VAL A 44 0.08 9.89 3.75
CA VAL A 44 1.30 9.58 2.98
C VAL A 44 2.03 10.88 2.71
N SER A 45 3.26 10.99 3.18
CA SER A 45 4.17 12.09 2.82
C SER A 45 5.24 11.60 1.85
N GLY A 46 5.67 12.48 0.97
CA GLY A 46 6.66 12.18 -0.05
C GLY A 46 7.06 13.41 -0.84
N THR A 47 7.60 13.18 -2.01
CA THR A 47 8.07 14.22 -2.94
C THR A 47 7.40 14.10 -4.30
N CYS A 48 7.46 15.16 -5.10
CA CYS A 48 7.06 15.12 -6.50
C CYS A 48 8.32 14.98 -7.35
N GLU A 49 8.49 13.83 -8.01
CA GLU A 49 9.61 13.58 -8.90
C GLU A 49 9.11 13.51 -10.34
N SER A 50 9.64 14.35 -11.21
CA SER A 50 9.19 14.44 -12.62
C SER A 50 7.68 14.60 -12.80
N GLY A 51 7.00 15.23 -11.83
CA GLY A 51 5.56 15.45 -11.86
C GLY A 51 4.72 14.31 -11.25
N VAL A 52 5.35 13.24 -10.75
CA VAL A 52 4.69 12.09 -10.14
C VAL A 52 5.00 12.04 -8.64
N PHE A 53 4.02 11.64 -7.85
CA PHE A 53 4.16 11.48 -6.40
C PHE A 53 4.96 10.24 -6.04
N VAL A 54 6.04 10.44 -5.28
CA VAL A 54 6.89 9.36 -4.74
C VAL A 54 6.75 9.36 -3.22
N PRO A 55 6.19 8.30 -2.61
CA PRO A 55 6.02 8.22 -1.16
C PRO A 55 7.35 7.98 -0.44
N GLU A 56 7.50 8.59 0.73
CA GLU A 56 8.62 8.37 1.66
C GLU A 56 8.15 7.74 2.98
N GLN A 57 7.00 8.20 3.49
CA GLN A 57 6.39 7.73 4.72
C GLN A 57 4.90 7.51 4.50
N HIS A 58 4.34 6.49 5.13
CA HIS A 58 2.90 6.23 5.10
C HIS A 58 2.45 5.75 6.49
N ARG A 59 1.59 6.53 7.12
CA ARG A 59 0.96 6.17 8.38
C ARG A 59 -0.49 5.75 8.14
N VAL A 60 -0.90 4.68 8.82
CA VAL A 60 -2.29 4.24 8.87
C VAL A 60 -2.72 4.12 10.32
N ASP A 61 -3.75 4.83 10.70
CA ASP A 61 -4.43 4.67 11.98
C ASP A 61 -5.75 3.92 11.74
N TYR A 62 -5.96 2.83 12.50
CA TYR A 62 -7.17 2.03 12.42
C TYR A 62 -8.08 2.37 13.60
N LEU A 63 -9.32 2.76 13.30
CA LEU A 63 -10.30 3.22 14.27
C LEU A 63 -11.50 2.27 14.29
N ARG A 64 -12.07 2.02 15.47
CA ARG A 64 -13.30 1.22 15.58
C ARG A 64 -14.46 1.95 14.91
N ALA A 65 -15.27 1.23 14.15
CA ALA A 65 -16.43 1.81 13.50
C ALA A 65 -17.53 2.23 14.49
N SER A 66 -17.47 1.77 15.77
CA SER A 66 -18.48 2.04 16.80
C SER A 66 -18.32 3.39 17.52
N ASP A 67 -17.07 3.85 17.68
CA ASP A 67 -16.76 4.98 18.58
C ASP A 67 -15.51 5.77 18.17
N ASP A 68 -14.94 5.49 16.99
CA ASP A 68 -13.74 6.10 16.43
C ASP A 68 -12.49 5.99 17.33
N THR A 69 -12.46 5.01 18.27
CA THR A 69 -11.25 4.77 19.06
C THR A 69 -10.20 4.01 18.29
N GLY A 70 -8.93 4.48 18.37
CA GLY A 70 -7.79 3.81 17.76
C GLY A 70 -7.54 2.43 18.41
N PHE A 71 -7.34 1.39 17.59
CA PHE A 71 -7.08 0.04 18.07
C PHE A 71 -5.89 -0.64 17.41
N ALA A 72 -5.43 -0.13 16.27
CA ALA A 72 -4.23 -0.60 15.57
C ALA A 72 -3.55 0.56 14.84
N SER A 73 -2.29 0.37 14.48
CA SER A 73 -1.54 1.34 13.68
C SER A 73 -0.56 0.62 12.76
N LYS A 74 -0.22 1.28 11.66
CA LYS A 74 0.83 0.84 10.73
C LYS A 74 1.67 2.04 10.31
N GLN A 75 2.99 1.86 10.32
CA GLN A 75 3.94 2.79 9.75
C GLN A 75 4.71 2.09 8.63
N LEU A 76 4.78 2.73 7.47
CA LEU A 76 5.60 2.27 6.36
C LEU A 76 6.64 3.34 6.01
N THR A 77 7.86 2.88 5.68
CA THR A 77 8.96 3.76 5.27
C THR A 77 9.55 3.24 3.96
N TYR A 78 9.57 4.09 2.93
CA TYR A 78 9.97 3.70 1.57
C TYR A 78 11.42 4.10 1.29
N ARG A 79 12.39 3.46 1.98
CA ARG A 79 13.82 3.78 1.82
C ARG A 79 14.47 3.07 0.64
N GLN A 80 14.11 1.81 0.43
CA GLN A 80 14.75 0.97 -0.57
C GLN A 80 14.04 1.05 -1.92
N SER A 81 12.73 0.96 -1.90
CA SER A 81 11.86 1.02 -3.09
C SER A 81 10.44 1.35 -2.65
N VAL A 82 9.69 2.02 -3.51
CA VAL A 82 8.26 2.29 -3.29
C VAL A 82 7.40 1.00 -3.26
N GLN A 83 7.93 -0.13 -3.75
CA GLN A 83 7.26 -1.43 -3.71
C GLN A 83 7.69 -2.27 -2.50
N LEU A 84 8.77 -1.87 -1.81
CA LEU A 84 9.40 -2.58 -0.70
C LEU A 84 9.48 -1.68 0.55
N PRO A 85 8.35 -1.25 1.12
CA PRO A 85 8.40 -0.47 2.35
C PRO A 85 8.90 -1.30 3.53
N GLU A 86 9.67 -0.69 4.42
CA GLU A 86 9.79 -1.16 5.79
C GLU A 86 8.40 -1.04 6.44
N VAL A 87 8.04 -1.99 7.29
CA VAL A 87 6.71 -2.06 7.92
C VAL A 87 6.86 -2.18 9.43
N ASP A 88 6.12 -1.39 10.18
CA ASP A 88 5.86 -1.59 11.61
C ASP A 88 4.34 -1.55 11.81
N PHE A 89 3.76 -2.73 12.00
CA PHE A 89 2.33 -2.91 12.24
C PHE A 89 2.12 -3.36 13.68
N HIS A 90 1.16 -2.73 14.37
CA HIS A 90 0.83 -3.03 15.76
C HIS A 90 -0.67 -3.10 15.97
N GLN A 91 -1.15 -4.24 16.51
CA GLN A 91 -2.53 -4.44 16.94
C GLN A 91 -2.55 -4.93 18.40
N PRO A 92 -2.55 -4.02 19.38
CA PRO A 92 -2.40 -4.33 20.83
C PRO A 92 -3.44 -5.30 21.38
N GLU A 93 -4.68 -5.22 20.89
CA GLU A 93 -5.79 -6.07 21.36
C GLU A 93 -5.49 -7.57 21.22
N PHE A 94 -4.70 -7.92 20.18
CA PHE A 94 -4.24 -9.27 19.96
C PHE A 94 -2.77 -9.48 20.35
N ASN A 95 -2.14 -8.49 21.01
CA ASN A 95 -0.70 -8.53 21.29
C ASN A 95 0.15 -8.81 20.02
N GLU A 96 -0.33 -8.40 18.85
CA GLU A 96 0.33 -8.65 17.57
C GLU A 96 1.20 -7.46 17.18
N ARG A 97 2.43 -7.74 16.78
CA ARG A 97 3.32 -6.81 16.11
C ARG A 97 4.03 -7.50 14.96
N LEU A 98 4.10 -6.82 13.83
CA LEU A 98 4.83 -7.28 12.65
C LEU A 98 5.79 -6.18 12.21
N GLU A 99 7.08 -6.53 12.15
CA GLU A 99 8.13 -5.66 11.65
C GLU A 99 8.78 -6.28 10.42
N ILE A 100 8.99 -5.48 9.37
CA ILE A 100 9.73 -5.86 8.17
C ILE A 100 10.80 -4.81 7.93
N SER A 101 12.05 -5.25 7.79
CA SER A 101 13.21 -4.40 7.53
C SER A 101 14.13 -5.03 6.48
N TYR A 102 15.06 -4.24 5.96
CA TYR A 102 15.97 -4.66 4.89
C TYR A 102 17.42 -4.48 5.33
N PRO A 103 18.07 -5.53 5.88
CA PRO A 103 19.48 -5.48 6.26
C PRO A 103 20.43 -5.43 5.06
N GLY A 104 19.94 -5.77 3.87
CA GLY A 104 20.71 -5.74 2.62
C GLY A 104 19.84 -5.54 1.39
N ALA A 105 20.43 -5.33 0.23
CA ALA A 105 19.73 -4.99 -1.00
C ALA A 105 18.70 -6.04 -1.46
N ASN A 106 18.95 -7.33 -1.18
CA ASN A 106 18.10 -8.45 -1.61
C ASN A 106 17.76 -9.39 -0.44
N THR A 107 17.80 -8.86 0.78
CA THR A 107 17.48 -9.61 2.00
C THR A 107 16.52 -8.79 2.84
N LEU A 108 15.48 -9.42 3.34
CA LEU A 108 14.54 -8.82 4.29
C LEU A 108 14.46 -9.68 5.55
N ASP A 109 14.23 -9.01 6.66
CA ASP A 109 13.96 -9.61 7.97
C ASP A 109 12.51 -9.38 8.33
N ILE A 110 11.87 -10.44 8.80
CA ILE A 110 10.52 -10.39 9.36
C ILE A 110 10.63 -10.74 10.84
N THR A 111 10.13 -9.86 11.70
CA THR A 111 9.89 -10.15 13.11
C THR A 111 8.40 -10.10 13.36
N TRP A 112 7.79 -11.23 13.71
CA TRP A 112 6.36 -11.32 13.96
C TRP A 112 6.07 -11.84 15.36
N GLN A 113 5.62 -10.95 16.24
CA GLN A 113 5.01 -11.30 17.52
C GLN A 113 3.58 -11.73 17.25
N LYS A 114 3.31 -13.02 17.45
CA LYS A 114 2.00 -13.64 17.21
C LYS A 114 1.01 -13.29 18.32
N PRO A 115 -0.31 -13.40 18.07
CA PRO A 115 -1.32 -13.29 19.12
C PRO A 115 -1.08 -14.22 20.32
N SER A 116 -0.43 -15.35 20.12
CA SER A 116 -0.02 -16.30 21.20
C SER A 116 1.15 -15.83 22.04
N SER A 117 1.69 -14.62 21.80
CA SER A 117 2.91 -14.07 22.43
C SER A 117 4.21 -14.75 22.02
N GLU A 118 4.19 -15.68 21.08
CA GLU A 118 5.37 -16.28 20.48
C GLU A 118 5.92 -15.33 19.41
N THR A 119 7.25 -15.17 19.33
CA THR A 119 7.90 -14.38 18.30
C THR A 119 8.55 -15.29 17.27
N ALA A 120 8.18 -15.13 16.01
CA ALA A 120 8.84 -15.73 14.86
C ALA A 120 9.79 -14.70 14.22
N MET A 121 11.00 -15.15 13.86
CA MET A 121 11.97 -14.34 13.11
C MET A 121 12.38 -15.11 11.87
N VAL A 122 12.32 -14.46 10.72
CA VAL A 122 12.64 -15.06 9.42
C VAL A 122 13.47 -14.09 8.61
N GLU A 123 14.58 -14.57 8.07
CA GLU A 123 15.36 -13.89 7.04
C GLU A 123 15.02 -14.50 5.68
N LEU A 124 14.67 -13.67 4.69
CA LEU A 124 14.37 -14.08 3.34
C LEU A 124 15.26 -13.38 2.32
N ARG A 125 15.70 -14.14 1.32
CA ARG A 125 16.27 -13.57 0.10
C ARG A 125 15.20 -13.44 -0.95
N PHE A 126 15.19 -12.34 -1.69
CA PHE A 126 14.17 -12.06 -2.68
C PHE A 126 14.74 -11.54 -4.01
N GLY A 127 13.95 -11.67 -5.07
CA GLY A 127 14.24 -11.15 -6.41
C GLY A 127 13.60 -9.80 -6.68
N SER A 128 13.80 -9.28 -7.88
CA SER A 128 13.35 -7.95 -8.31
C SER A 128 11.82 -7.79 -8.45
N LYS A 129 11.05 -8.88 -8.31
CA LYS A 129 9.59 -8.86 -8.48
C LYS A 129 8.84 -8.79 -7.15
N LEU A 130 9.54 -8.71 -6.01
CA LEU A 130 8.89 -8.71 -4.70
C LEU A 130 8.13 -7.40 -4.48
N VAL A 131 6.92 -7.55 -3.92
CA VAL A 131 6.05 -6.47 -3.45
C VAL A 131 5.65 -6.77 -2.01
N VAL A 132 5.69 -5.75 -1.15
CA VAL A 132 5.45 -5.87 0.28
C VAL A 132 4.34 -4.93 0.71
N ASP A 133 3.34 -5.44 1.43
CA ASP A 133 2.26 -4.68 2.06
C ASP A 133 1.64 -3.62 1.12
N ALA A 134 1.48 -2.36 1.55
CA ALA A 134 0.95 -1.27 0.75
C ALA A 134 1.82 -0.87 -0.46
N GLY A 135 3.01 -1.47 -0.63
CA GLY A 135 3.77 -1.40 -1.87
C GLY A 135 3.01 -1.93 -3.09
N PHE A 136 1.93 -2.71 -2.89
CA PHE A 136 1.06 -3.14 -3.99
C PHE A 136 0.41 -1.96 -4.72
N ASP A 137 0.02 -0.91 -4.01
CA ASP A 137 -0.58 0.28 -4.60
C ASP A 137 0.42 1.02 -5.50
N GLN A 138 1.68 1.10 -5.07
CA GLN A 138 2.77 1.65 -5.87
C GLN A 138 3.11 0.75 -7.07
N PHE A 139 3.02 -0.58 -6.91
CA PHE A 139 3.19 -1.53 -8.01
C PHE A 139 2.09 -1.36 -9.07
N VAL A 140 0.84 -1.18 -8.66
CA VAL A 140 -0.27 -0.89 -9.59
C VAL A 140 0.00 0.39 -10.36
N ARG A 141 0.37 1.49 -9.67
CA ARG A 141 0.67 2.78 -10.30
C ARG A 141 1.85 2.72 -11.27
N ALA A 142 2.93 2.03 -10.90
CA ALA A 142 4.09 1.84 -11.78
C ALA A 142 3.77 1.00 -13.04
N ASN A 143 2.69 0.23 -13.02
CA ASN A 143 2.23 -0.57 -14.16
C ASN A 143 0.91 -0.04 -14.76
N TRP A 144 0.55 1.21 -14.45
CA TRP A 144 -0.76 1.79 -14.78
C TRP A 144 -1.13 1.68 -16.25
N ALA A 145 -0.26 2.12 -17.15
CA ALA A 145 -0.50 2.05 -18.57
C ALA A 145 -0.71 0.61 -19.09
N ALA A 146 0.03 -0.35 -18.56
CA ALA A 146 -0.11 -1.75 -18.93
C ALA A 146 -1.47 -2.33 -18.49
N VAL A 147 -1.84 -2.16 -17.21
CA VAL A 147 -3.07 -2.77 -16.67
C VAL A 147 -4.34 -2.09 -17.16
N THR A 148 -4.31 -0.77 -17.40
CA THR A 148 -5.45 -0.03 -17.98
C THR A 148 -5.64 -0.32 -19.47
N SER A 149 -4.58 -0.76 -20.17
CA SER A 149 -4.65 -1.24 -21.57
C SER A 149 -5.10 -2.72 -21.66
N GLY A 150 -5.40 -3.38 -20.53
CA GLY A 150 -5.89 -4.76 -20.50
C GLY A 150 -4.80 -5.82 -20.37
N ASN A 151 -3.54 -5.44 -20.15
CA ASN A 151 -2.44 -6.37 -19.94
C ASN A 151 -2.37 -6.83 -18.47
N SER A 152 -1.76 -7.98 -18.25
CA SER A 152 -1.48 -8.50 -16.91
C SER A 152 0.01 -8.43 -16.60
N VAL A 153 0.34 -8.29 -15.30
CA VAL A 153 1.71 -8.19 -14.80
C VAL A 153 1.90 -9.15 -13.64
N GLU A 154 2.91 -10.02 -13.72
CA GLU A 154 3.25 -10.97 -12.66
C GLU A 154 4.22 -10.34 -11.65
N PHE A 155 4.03 -10.69 -10.37
CA PHE A 155 4.87 -10.27 -9.27
C PHE A 155 4.86 -11.32 -8.14
N ASP A 156 5.76 -11.18 -7.19
CA ASP A 156 5.80 -11.96 -5.97
C ASP A 156 5.28 -11.10 -4.81
N PHE A 157 4.32 -11.61 -4.04
CA PHE A 157 3.75 -10.89 -2.91
C PHE A 157 4.16 -11.54 -1.59
N LEU A 158 4.69 -10.74 -0.66
CA LEU A 158 5.13 -11.21 0.65
C LEU A 158 3.93 -11.63 1.49
N ALA A 159 4.00 -12.84 2.06
CA ALA A 159 3.10 -13.32 3.11
C ALA A 159 3.87 -13.40 4.44
N PRO A 160 4.00 -12.28 5.18
CA PRO A 160 4.96 -12.18 6.28
C PRO A 160 4.65 -13.16 7.42
N THR A 161 3.37 -13.43 7.69
CA THR A 161 2.97 -14.42 8.73
C THR A 161 3.24 -15.86 8.32
N ARG A 162 3.58 -16.11 7.04
CA ARG A 162 4.05 -17.40 6.54
C ARG A 162 5.58 -17.47 6.45
N GLY A 163 6.25 -16.33 6.56
CA GLY A 163 7.69 -16.22 6.36
C GLY A 163 8.13 -16.59 4.94
N ASP A 164 7.31 -16.26 3.94
CA ASP A 164 7.53 -16.62 2.53
C ASP A 164 6.84 -15.63 1.60
N TYR A 165 7.08 -15.73 0.29
CA TYR A 165 6.36 -14.98 -0.74
C TYR A 165 5.83 -15.92 -1.82
N TYR A 166 4.78 -15.48 -2.52
CA TYR A 166 4.10 -16.29 -3.52
C TYR A 166 3.87 -15.48 -4.79
N GLY A 167 3.87 -16.18 -5.93
CA GLY A 167 3.59 -15.60 -7.23
C GLY A 167 2.12 -15.19 -7.38
N PHE A 168 1.90 -13.94 -7.78
CA PHE A 168 0.62 -13.35 -8.09
C PHE A 168 0.63 -12.70 -9.47
N VAL A 169 -0.56 -12.44 -10.00
CA VAL A 169 -0.77 -11.64 -11.20
C VAL A 169 -1.75 -10.52 -10.90
N LEU A 170 -1.36 -9.31 -11.31
CA LEU A 170 -2.23 -8.15 -11.40
C LEU A 170 -2.81 -8.11 -12.81
N GLU A 171 -4.13 -8.05 -12.94
CA GLU A 171 -4.84 -8.07 -14.22
C GLU A 171 -6.16 -7.29 -14.13
N PRO A 172 -6.83 -6.97 -15.27
CA PRO A 172 -8.17 -6.41 -15.26
C PRO A 172 -9.14 -7.29 -14.47
N GLY A 173 -9.89 -6.66 -13.56
CA GLY A 173 -10.85 -7.34 -12.70
C GLY A 173 -12.28 -7.32 -13.24
N PRO A 174 -13.19 -8.08 -12.62
CA PRO A 174 -14.60 -8.13 -13.00
C PRO A 174 -15.32 -6.82 -12.62
N LYS A 175 -15.75 -6.05 -13.63
CA LYS A 175 -16.31 -4.70 -13.48
C LYS A 175 -17.60 -4.62 -12.62
N ASN A 176 -18.26 -5.74 -12.38
CA ASN A 176 -19.49 -5.80 -11.58
C ASN A 176 -19.25 -5.99 -10.07
N ARG A 177 -18.00 -6.06 -9.62
CA ARG A 177 -17.67 -6.28 -8.21
C ARG A 177 -17.60 -4.98 -7.40
N VAL A 178 -17.18 -3.89 -8.00
CA VAL A 178 -17.07 -2.56 -7.40
C VAL A 178 -17.43 -1.48 -8.40
N ASP A 179 -17.96 -0.36 -7.89
CA ASP A 179 -18.26 0.83 -8.70
C ASP A 179 -17.04 1.75 -8.75
N ALA A 180 -16.17 1.52 -9.72
CA ALA A 180 -14.93 2.26 -9.91
C ALA A 180 -14.64 2.48 -11.41
N ASP A 181 -13.88 3.54 -11.75
CA ASP A 181 -13.50 3.83 -13.14
C ASP A 181 -12.67 2.68 -13.73
N ILE A 182 -11.76 2.12 -12.92
CA ILE A 182 -10.84 1.05 -13.29
C ILE A 182 -10.94 -0.04 -12.23
N VAL A 183 -11.21 -1.27 -12.66
CA VAL A 183 -11.29 -2.43 -11.78
C VAL A 183 -10.19 -3.41 -12.14
N LEU A 184 -9.35 -3.72 -11.15
CA LEU A 184 -8.24 -4.66 -11.24
C LEU A 184 -8.45 -5.79 -10.24
N GLN A 185 -7.73 -6.88 -10.43
CA GLN A 185 -7.65 -7.95 -9.43
C GLN A 185 -6.23 -8.47 -9.28
N ILE A 186 -5.93 -8.92 -8.07
CA ILE A 186 -4.71 -9.63 -7.72
C ILE A 186 -5.12 -11.06 -7.37
N ARG A 187 -4.57 -12.04 -8.08
CA ARG A 187 -4.84 -13.46 -7.80
C ARG A 187 -3.56 -14.30 -7.84
N PRO A 188 -3.49 -15.41 -7.11
CA PRO A 188 -2.33 -16.31 -7.19
C PRO A 188 -2.10 -16.84 -8.60
N THR A 189 -0.84 -17.01 -9.01
CA THR A 189 -0.48 -17.69 -10.27
C THR A 189 -0.65 -19.20 -10.16
N SER A 190 -0.36 -19.78 -8.99
CA SER A 190 -0.49 -21.23 -8.70
C SER A 190 -1.95 -21.66 -8.65
N LEU A 191 -2.29 -22.72 -9.40
CA LEU A 191 -3.64 -23.32 -9.38
C LEU A 191 -4.04 -23.82 -7.99
N MET A 192 -3.10 -24.35 -7.21
CA MET A 192 -3.35 -24.82 -5.85
C MET A 192 -3.74 -23.66 -4.93
N LEU A 193 -3.02 -22.55 -5.00
CA LEU A 193 -3.33 -21.37 -4.17
C LEU A 193 -4.64 -20.70 -4.58
N ARG A 194 -5.05 -20.76 -5.85
CA ARG A 194 -6.35 -20.22 -6.31
C ARG A 194 -7.57 -20.86 -5.67
N VAL A 195 -7.43 -22.07 -5.17
CA VAL A 195 -8.52 -22.78 -4.44
C VAL A 195 -8.58 -22.34 -2.97
N LEU A 196 -7.47 -21.82 -2.43
CA LEU A 196 -7.30 -21.50 -1.02
C LEU A 196 -7.35 -19.99 -0.72
N VAL A 197 -7.08 -19.17 -1.74
CA VAL A 197 -6.96 -17.71 -1.58
C VAL A 197 -7.86 -17.03 -2.61
N ASP A 198 -8.88 -16.35 -2.12
CA ASP A 198 -9.74 -15.54 -2.96
C ASP A 198 -8.98 -14.37 -3.59
N PRO A 199 -9.30 -13.99 -4.84
CA PRO A 199 -8.72 -12.82 -5.46
C PRO A 199 -9.04 -11.54 -4.68
N ILE A 200 -8.06 -10.65 -4.58
CA ILE A 200 -8.27 -9.28 -4.10
C ILE A 200 -8.76 -8.46 -5.29
N VAL A 201 -9.91 -7.77 -5.14
CA VAL A 201 -10.43 -6.85 -6.15
C VAL A 201 -10.15 -5.43 -5.73
N LEU A 202 -9.60 -4.64 -6.65
CA LEU A 202 -9.19 -3.27 -6.45
C LEU A 202 -9.97 -2.36 -7.41
N GLY A 203 -10.53 -1.28 -6.88
CA GLY A 203 -11.14 -0.21 -7.67
C GLY A 203 -10.28 1.05 -7.60
N TYR A 204 -10.02 1.67 -8.74
CA TYR A 204 -9.29 2.93 -8.84
C TYR A 204 -10.12 3.98 -9.57
N ASN A 205 -9.90 5.24 -9.24
CA ASN A 205 -10.35 6.34 -10.08
C ASN A 205 -9.34 6.65 -11.19
N ARG A 206 -9.68 7.55 -12.11
CA ARG A 206 -8.82 7.93 -13.25
C ARG A 206 -7.54 8.65 -12.86
N GLN A 207 -7.46 9.19 -11.64
CA GLN A 207 -6.28 9.85 -11.09
C GLN A 207 -5.31 8.87 -10.42
N GLY A 208 -5.59 7.55 -10.46
CA GLY A 208 -4.75 6.52 -9.84
C GLY A 208 -4.92 6.39 -8.33
N ALA A 209 -5.97 6.96 -7.73
CA ALA A 209 -6.28 6.75 -6.33
C ALA A 209 -7.13 5.49 -6.13
N LEU A 210 -6.73 4.64 -5.17
CA LEU A 210 -7.52 3.48 -4.74
C LEU A 210 -8.83 3.96 -4.12
N THR A 211 -9.96 3.46 -4.62
CA THR A 211 -11.32 3.78 -4.16
C THR A 211 -12.01 2.59 -3.51
N HIS A 212 -11.65 1.36 -3.91
CA HIS A 212 -12.24 0.14 -3.38
C HIS A 212 -11.18 -0.95 -3.20
N TYR A 213 -11.31 -1.70 -2.12
CA TYR A 213 -10.56 -2.92 -1.86
C TYR A 213 -11.53 -4.00 -1.38
N LEU A 214 -11.55 -5.15 -2.04
CA LEU A 214 -12.30 -6.32 -1.59
C LEU A 214 -11.34 -7.48 -1.40
N GLY A 215 -11.23 -8.00 -0.19
CA GLY A 215 -10.37 -9.14 0.06
C GLY A 215 -9.97 -9.32 1.51
N LEU A 216 -8.99 -10.19 1.72
CA LEU A 216 -8.38 -10.44 3.01
C LEU A 216 -7.57 -9.22 3.45
N THR A 217 -7.80 -8.74 4.67
CA THR A 217 -7.08 -7.61 5.26
C THR A 217 -5.99 -8.11 6.23
N ASN A 218 -5.18 -7.20 6.76
CA ASN A 218 -4.22 -7.51 7.82
C ASN A 218 -4.77 -7.25 9.23
N ILE A 219 -6.02 -6.83 9.37
CA ILE A 219 -6.68 -6.61 10.67
C ILE A 219 -7.31 -7.91 11.16
N ARG A 220 -6.98 -8.28 12.39
CA ARG A 220 -7.48 -9.48 13.06
C ARG A 220 -8.98 -9.41 13.34
N LYS A 221 -9.68 -10.48 12.99
CA LYS A 221 -11.05 -10.78 13.41
C LYS A 221 -11.06 -11.51 14.77
N ASN A 222 -10.04 -12.33 14.97
CA ASN A 222 -9.77 -13.08 16.20
C ASN A 222 -8.30 -13.56 16.19
N ALA A 223 -7.89 -14.35 17.20
CA ALA A 223 -6.51 -14.83 17.31
C ALA A 223 -6.04 -15.67 16.10
N ASP A 224 -6.96 -16.33 15.37
CA ASP A 224 -6.64 -17.31 14.33
C ASP A 224 -6.84 -16.76 12.90
N ALA A 225 -7.63 -15.69 12.73
CA ALA A 225 -8.04 -15.20 11.42
C ALA A 225 -8.09 -13.68 11.32
N ASN A 226 -7.84 -13.17 10.12
CA ASN A 226 -8.05 -11.78 9.76
C ASN A 226 -9.45 -11.57 9.17
N HIS A 227 -9.89 -10.32 9.10
CA HIS A 227 -11.11 -9.95 8.40
C HIS A 227 -10.95 -10.07 6.90
N THR A 228 -12.01 -10.54 6.23
CA THR A 228 -12.25 -10.24 4.82
C THR A 228 -13.23 -9.07 4.75
N ALA A 229 -12.87 -8.03 4.00
CA ALA A 229 -13.61 -6.78 4.01
C ALA A 229 -13.79 -6.19 2.62
N ALA A 230 -14.89 -5.43 2.48
CA ALA A 230 -15.06 -4.42 1.47
C ALA A 230 -14.70 -3.07 2.09
N ILE A 231 -13.66 -2.42 1.56
CA ILE A 231 -13.20 -1.13 2.04
C ILE A 231 -13.45 -0.10 0.94
N ASN A 232 -14.21 0.93 1.27
CA ASN A 232 -14.45 2.07 0.39
C ASN A 232 -13.57 3.23 0.82
N TYR A 233 -12.71 3.71 -0.07
CA TYR A 233 -11.79 4.82 0.18
C TYR A 233 -12.31 6.12 -0.41
N ARG A 234 -12.11 7.19 0.34
CA ARG A 234 -12.36 8.56 -0.08
C ARG A 234 -11.09 9.38 0.08
N VAL A 235 -10.63 10.00 -1.00
CA VAL A 235 -9.51 10.94 -0.94
C VAL A 235 -9.92 12.20 -0.19
N ILE A 236 -9.12 12.59 0.78
CA ILE A 236 -9.25 13.82 1.57
C ILE A 236 -8.39 14.92 0.97
N ARG A 237 -7.16 14.55 0.56
CA ARG A 237 -6.20 15.48 -0.04
C ARG A 237 -5.34 14.77 -1.08
N TYR A 238 -5.30 15.30 -2.30
CA TYR A 238 -4.34 14.89 -3.31
C TYR A 238 -3.00 15.60 -3.12
N PRO A 239 -1.88 15.00 -3.50
CA PRO A 239 -0.61 15.71 -3.63
C PRO A 239 -0.70 16.76 -4.75
N GLU A 240 0.29 17.65 -4.83
CA GLU A 240 0.37 18.67 -5.89
C GLU A 240 0.80 18.09 -7.25
N CYS A 241 1.17 16.83 -7.31
CA CYS A 241 1.59 16.09 -8.50
C CYS A 241 0.68 14.88 -8.77
N GLU A 242 0.82 14.25 -9.91
CA GLU A 242 0.01 13.11 -10.33
C GLU A 242 0.37 11.85 -9.51
N LEU A 243 -0.59 10.94 -9.32
CA LEU A 243 -0.35 9.64 -8.68
C LEU A 243 0.19 8.59 -9.65
N THR A 244 0.01 8.78 -10.94
CA THR A 244 0.45 7.87 -12.04
C THR A 244 1.11 8.67 -13.14
N ASP A 245 1.94 8.01 -13.96
CA ASP A 245 2.51 8.57 -15.19
C ASP A 245 1.45 8.73 -16.29
#